data_4f2494d80cbfd9e6f64076694e3ddff5
#
_entry.id   4f2494d80cbfd9e6f64076694e3ddff5
#
_cell.length_a   1.000
_cell.length_b   1.000
_cell.length_c   1.000
_cell.angle_alpha   90.00
_cell.angle_beta   90.00
_cell.angle_gamma   90.00
#
_symmetry.space_group_name_H-M   'P 1'
#
loop_
_entity.id
_entity.type
_entity.pdbx_description
1 polymer ?
#
loop_
_entity_poly.entity_id
_entity_poly.type
_entity_poly.pdbx_seq_one_letter_code
_entity_poly.pdbx_strand_id
1 'polypeptide(L)'
;RRQRQMCIRDRYDPRAIEDIYNTGRGGIKVRARWRYDKKENLIEIYEIPYTTTTEAIMDKVAELIKAGKVKEISDMRDETDLSGLKLTIDLKRGADPDKLMQKLFKATTLQDTASCNFNVLIGGMPRVMGVRELLDEWCAWRTESVKRRVYFVLKKRQDKLHLLKGLKKILLDIDKAIKIIRETEAEADVVPNLMIGFG
;
A
#
# COMPACT_ATOMS: atom_id res chain seq x y z
N ARG A 1 -12.46 -3.43 -1.14
CA ARG A 1 -12.01 -2.02 -1.09
C ARG A 1 -13.14 -1.02 -0.76
N ARG A 2 -14.37 -1.18 -1.27
CA ARG A 2 -15.51 -0.29 -0.94
C ARG A 2 -16.01 -0.45 0.50
N GLN A 3 -16.03 -1.65 1.06
CA GLN A 3 -16.48 -1.93 2.43
C GLN A 3 -15.59 -1.23 3.49
N ARG A 4 -14.26 -1.19 3.29
CA ARG A 4 -13.34 -0.52 4.23
C ARG A 4 -13.56 1.00 4.36
N GLN A 5 -13.98 1.66 3.28
CA GLN A 5 -14.28 3.09 3.30
C GLN A 5 -15.60 3.42 4.01
N MET A 6 -16.53 2.46 4.09
CA MET A 6 -17.85 2.69 4.68
C MET A 6 -17.81 2.64 6.21
N CYS A 7 -17.00 1.77 6.83
CA CYS A 7 -16.83 1.73 8.29
C CYS A 7 -16.17 3.00 8.87
N ILE A 8 -15.38 3.72 8.08
CA ILE A 8 -14.72 4.98 8.46
C ILE A 8 -15.71 6.15 8.46
N ARG A 9 -16.80 6.06 7.68
CA ARG A 9 -17.70 7.17 7.36
C ARG A 9 -18.53 7.67 8.56
N ASP A 10 -18.79 6.83 9.56
CA ASP A 10 -19.69 7.18 10.67
C ASP A 10 -19.01 8.00 11.79
N ARG A 11 -17.67 8.06 11.81
CA ARG A 11 -16.89 8.96 12.68
C ARG A 11 -15.63 9.47 11.98
N TYR A 12 -15.85 10.22 10.93
CA TYR A 12 -14.80 10.93 10.27
C TYR A 12 -14.30 12.06 11.18
N ASP A 13 -13.08 11.92 11.72
CA ASP A 13 -12.36 12.98 12.37
C ASP A 13 -11.32 13.55 11.39
N PRO A 14 -11.58 14.73 10.78
CA PRO A 14 -10.67 15.33 9.82
C PRO A 14 -9.28 15.58 10.39
N ARG A 15 -9.20 15.96 11.66
CA ARG A 15 -7.92 16.25 12.34
C ARG A 15 -7.06 15.00 12.50
N ALA A 16 -7.67 13.90 12.95
CA ALA A 16 -6.95 12.63 13.10
C ALA A 16 -6.38 12.13 11.76
N ILE A 17 -7.12 12.34 10.66
CA ILE A 17 -6.65 11.97 9.31
C ILE A 17 -5.54 12.93 8.85
N GLU A 18 -5.69 14.21 9.08
CA GLU A 18 -4.65 15.20 8.76
C GLU A 18 -3.34 14.90 9.51
N ASP A 19 -3.42 14.57 10.79
CA ASP A 19 -2.27 14.15 11.59
C ASP A 19 -1.59 12.90 11.00
N ILE A 20 -2.38 11.89 10.57
CA ILE A 20 -1.84 10.69 9.93
C ILE A 20 -1.16 11.04 8.60
N TYR A 21 -1.74 11.90 7.77
CA TYR A 21 -1.14 12.32 6.53
C TYR A 21 0.15 13.13 6.72
N ASN A 22 0.20 13.96 7.77
CA ASN A 22 1.35 14.81 8.04
C ASN A 22 2.49 14.05 8.74
N THR A 23 2.16 13.18 9.70
CA THR A 23 3.17 12.53 10.56
C THR A 23 3.41 11.05 10.22
N GLY A 24 2.53 10.43 9.46
CA GLY A 24 2.54 8.99 9.20
C GLY A 24 2.11 8.13 10.38
N ARG A 25 1.64 8.72 11.49
CA ARG A 25 1.17 8.03 12.69
C ARG A 25 -0.16 8.59 13.14
N GLY A 26 -1.00 7.72 13.68
CA GLY A 26 -2.28 8.12 14.27
C GLY A 26 -3.23 6.95 14.40
N GLY A 27 -4.44 7.22 14.90
CA GLY A 27 -5.48 6.23 15.06
C GLY A 27 -6.82 6.76 14.59
N ILE A 28 -7.56 5.93 13.84
CA ILE A 28 -8.91 6.22 13.37
C ILE A 28 -9.87 5.32 14.11
N LYS A 29 -10.93 5.88 14.70
CA LYS A 29 -11.99 5.11 15.32
C LYS A 29 -12.88 4.51 14.25
N VAL A 30 -13.01 3.18 14.26
CA VAL A 30 -13.85 2.40 13.35
C VAL A 30 -14.98 1.78 14.16
N ARG A 31 -16.18 1.79 13.61
CA ARG A 31 -17.38 1.22 14.23
C ARG A 31 -18.05 0.21 13.33
N ALA A 32 -18.66 -0.80 13.98
CA ALA A 32 -19.59 -1.70 13.33
C ALA A 32 -20.82 -0.94 12.81
N ARG A 33 -21.36 -1.41 11.68
CA ARG A 33 -22.64 -0.94 11.17
C ARG A 33 -23.75 -1.89 11.56
N TRP A 34 -24.84 -1.31 11.96
CA TRP A 34 -25.99 -2.03 12.44
C TRP A 34 -27.29 -1.40 11.97
N ARG A 35 -28.33 -2.18 11.97
CA ARG A 35 -29.70 -1.73 11.75
C ARG A 35 -30.63 -2.39 12.78
N TYR A 36 -31.71 -1.72 13.10
CA TYR A 36 -32.74 -2.25 13.99
C TYR A 36 -33.97 -2.69 13.20
N ASP A 37 -34.34 -3.97 13.32
CA ASP A 37 -35.61 -4.46 12.79
C ASP A 37 -36.68 -4.39 13.89
N LYS A 38 -37.67 -3.49 13.66
CA LYS A 38 -38.78 -3.28 14.61
C LYS A 38 -39.76 -4.43 14.65
N LYS A 39 -39.88 -5.22 13.56
CA LYS A 39 -40.86 -6.31 13.47
C LYS A 39 -40.42 -7.48 14.33
N GLU A 40 -39.17 -7.84 14.26
CA GLU A 40 -38.60 -8.96 14.97
C GLU A 40 -37.93 -8.54 16.30
N ASN A 41 -37.88 -7.24 16.58
CA ASN A 41 -37.22 -6.65 17.75
C ASN A 41 -35.78 -7.10 17.93
N LEU A 42 -35.02 -7.05 16.84
CA LEU A 42 -33.63 -7.48 16.80
C LEU A 42 -32.71 -6.40 16.20
N ILE A 43 -31.42 -6.47 16.55
CA ILE A 43 -30.35 -5.68 15.96
C ILE A 43 -29.56 -6.59 15.03
N GLU A 44 -29.43 -6.19 13.78
CA GLU A 44 -28.56 -6.83 12.81
C GLU A 44 -27.29 -6.00 12.64
N ILE A 45 -26.13 -6.63 12.84
CA ILE A 45 -24.81 -6.06 12.56
C ILE A 45 -24.34 -6.68 11.26
N TYR A 46 -24.16 -5.87 10.23
CA TYR A 46 -23.78 -6.32 8.89
C TYR A 46 -22.38 -5.91 8.47
N GLU A 47 -21.70 -5.07 9.25
CA GLU A 47 -20.27 -4.76 9.08
C GLU A 47 -19.63 -4.62 10.46
N ILE A 48 -18.46 -5.22 10.62
CA ILE A 48 -17.63 -5.12 11.84
C ILE A 48 -16.25 -4.52 11.51
N PRO A 49 -15.55 -3.94 12.50
CA PRO A 49 -14.17 -3.54 12.34
C PRO A 49 -13.30 -4.72 11.89
N TYR A 50 -12.41 -4.50 10.93
CA TYR A 50 -11.52 -5.55 10.41
C TYR A 50 -10.44 -6.01 11.40
N THR A 51 -10.36 -5.35 12.56
CA THR A 51 -9.47 -5.71 13.67
C THR A 51 -10.05 -6.79 14.58
N THR A 52 -11.30 -7.20 14.36
CA THR A 52 -12.01 -8.18 15.20
C THR A 52 -12.76 -9.22 14.36
N THR A 53 -13.21 -10.27 15.01
CA THR A 53 -14.03 -11.35 14.42
C THR A 53 -15.40 -11.40 15.07
N THR A 54 -16.39 -12.03 14.42
CA THR A 54 -17.72 -12.26 14.98
C THR A 54 -17.66 -13.04 16.28
N GLU A 55 -16.84 -14.09 16.32
CA GLU A 55 -16.63 -14.95 17.50
C GLU A 55 -16.13 -14.15 18.71
N ALA A 56 -15.08 -13.33 18.52
CA ALA A 56 -14.53 -12.49 19.60
C ALA A 56 -15.55 -11.47 20.13
N ILE A 57 -16.44 -10.95 19.28
CA ILE A 57 -17.52 -10.07 19.67
C ILE A 57 -18.56 -10.84 20.49
N MET A 58 -18.97 -12.03 20.03
CA MET A 58 -19.94 -12.88 20.71
C MET A 58 -19.45 -13.28 22.09
N ASP A 59 -18.21 -13.73 22.22
CA ASP A 59 -17.59 -14.10 23.50
C ASP A 59 -17.59 -12.93 24.48
N LYS A 60 -17.22 -11.73 23.98
CA LYS A 60 -17.20 -10.53 24.81
C LYS A 60 -18.58 -10.10 25.27
N VAL A 61 -19.59 -10.22 24.42
CA VAL A 61 -20.99 -9.93 24.78
C VAL A 61 -21.49 -10.95 25.78
N ALA A 62 -21.16 -12.25 25.62
CA ALA A 62 -21.51 -13.29 26.57
C ALA A 62 -20.88 -13.06 27.96
N GLU A 63 -19.62 -12.61 28.03
CA GLU A 63 -18.99 -12.17 29.28
C GLU A 63 -19.75 -11.01 29.94
N LEU A 64 -20.19 -9.99 29.15
CA LEU A 64 -20.94 -8.86 29.67
C LEU A 64 -22.32 -9.24 30.19
N ILE A 65 -22.98 -10.22 29.56
CA ILE A 65 -24.24 -10.76 30.01
C ILE A 65 -24.05 -11.53 31.34
N LYS A 66 -23.04 -12.39 31.41
CA LYS A 66 -22.68 -13.15 32.64
C LYS A 66 -22.31 -12.20 33.78
N ALA A 67 -21.60 -11.12 33.49
CA ALA A 67 -21.27 -10.09 34.49
C ALA A 67 -22.45 -9.18 34.89
N GLY A 68 -23.63 -9.36 34.30
CA GLY A 68 -24.83 -8.58 34.60
C GLY A 68 -24.81 -7.12 34.10
N LYS A 69 -23.82 -6.75 33.28
CA LYS A 69 -23.65 -5.39 32.73
C LYS A 69 -24.62 -5.09 31.58
N VAL A 70 -25.04 -6.13 30.87
CA VAL A 70 -26.00 -6.05 29.76
C VAL A 70 -27.11 -7.06 30.03
N LYS A 71 -28.28 -6.55 30.30
CA LYS A 71 -29.49 -7.35 30.63
C LYS A 71 -30.56 -7.32 29.53
N GLU A 72 -30.34 -6.43 28.56
CA GLU A 72 -31.27 -6.12 27.49
C GLU A 72 -31.28 -7.15 26.36
N ILE A 73 -30.25 -7.98 26.28
CA ILE A 73 -30.10 -9.02 25.25
C ILE A 73 -30.83 -10.29 25.70
N SER A 74 -31.59 -10.88 24.79
CA SER A 74 -32.22 -12.19 24.95
C SER A 74 -31.38 -13.31 24.41
N ASP A 75 -30.92 -13.16 23.16
CA ASP A 75 -30.10 -14.15 22.45
C ASP A 75 -29.18 -13.45 21.42
N MET A 76 -28.17 -14.15 20.96
CA MET A 76 -27.23 -13.67 19.93
C MET A 76 -26.81 -14.80 19.02
N ARG A 77 -26.93 -14.58 17.70
CA ARG A 77 -26.68 -15.59 16.68
C ARG A 77 -25.80 -15.04 15.56
N ASP A 78 -24.89 -15.87 15.07
CA ASP A 78 -24.15 -15.60 13.83
C ASP A 78 -24.92 -16.25 12.66
N GLU A 79 -25.51 -15.42 11.82
CA GLU A 79 -26.25 -15.81 10.61
C GLU A 79 -25.47 -15.44 9.35
N THR A 80 -24.14 -15.34 9.45
CA THR A 80 -23.25 -15.03 8.33
C THR A 80 -23.37 -16.10 7.26
N ASP A 81 -23.66 -15.67 6.03
CA ASP A 81 -23.83 -16.52 4.86
C ASP A 81 -23.03 -16.00 3.64
N LEU A 82 -23.25 -16.59 2.47
CA LEU A 82 -22.62 -16.18 1.22
C LEU A 82 -22.99 -14.75 0.78
N SER A 83 -24.08 -14.19 1.30
CA SER A 83 -24.52 -12.83 1.01
C SER A 83 -23.75 -11.77 1.83
N GLY A 84 -23.15 -12.18 2.94
CA GLY A 84 -22.34 -11.30 3.77
C GLY A 84 -22.42 -11.61 5.27
N LEU A 85 -21.73 -10.77 6.04
CA LEU A 85 -21.75 -10.85 7.50
C LEU A 85 -23.11 -10.43 8.04
N LYS A 86 -23.69 -11.26 8.92
CA LYS A 86 -24.93 -11.00 9.63
C LYS A 86 -24.85 -11.54 11.05
N LEU A 87 -24.58 -10.67 12.01
CA LEU A 87 -24.63 -10.96 13.44
C LEU A 87 -25.92 -10.40 14.00
N THR A 88 -26.80 -11.26 14.52
CA THR A 88 -28.12 -10.92 14.99
C THR A 88 -28.17 -10.93 16.51
N ILE A 89 -28.73 -9.87 17.11
CA ILE A 89 -28.90 -9.71 18.56
C ILE A 89 -30.37 -9.52 18.85
N ASP A 90 -31.02 -10.48 19.50
CA ASP A 90 -32.39 -10.43 19.91
C ASP A 90 -32.55 -9.60 21.20
N LEU A 91 -33.48 -8.66 21.19
CA LEU A 91 -33.70 -7.77 22.29
C LEU A 91 -34.87 -8.24 23.19
N LYS A 92 -34.76 -8.02 24.49
CA LYS A 92 -35.87 -8.17 25.39
C LYS A 92 -36.92 -7.05 25.17
N ARG A 93 -38.16 -7.33 25.45
CA ARG A 93 -39.23 -6.33 25.32
C ARG A 93 -38.94 -5.08 26.17
N GLY A 94 -39.06 -3.91 25.55
CA GLY A 94 -38.80 -2.62 26.20
C GLY A 94 -37.34 -2.19 26.23
N ALA A 95 -36.44 -2.92 25.63
CA ALA A 95 -35.05 -2.50 25.48
C ALA A 95 -34.90 -1.41 24.40
N ASP A 96 -34.10 -0.40 24.69
CA ASP A 96 -33.76 0.68 23.75
C ASP A 96 -32.53 0.25 22.95
N PRO A 97 -32.67 0.03 21.61
CA PRO A 97 -31.56 -0.47 20.79
C PRO A 97 -30.39 0.51 20.72
N ASP A 98 -30.65 1.82 20.69
CA ASP A 98 -29.60 2.83 20.59
C ASP A 98 -28.76 2.89 21.86
N LYS A 99 -29.41 2.84 23.04
CA LYS A 99 -28.67 2.82 24.31
C LYS A 99 -27.87 1.54 24.50
N LEU A 100 -28.42 0.41 24.08
CA LEU A 100 -27.70 -0.86 24.10
C LEU A 100 -26.45 -0.80 23.20
N MET A 101 -26.62 -0.35 21.95
CA MET A 101 -25.48 -0.25 21.03
C MET A 101 -24.40 0.72 21.53
N GLN A 102 -24.78 1.82 22.18
CA GLN A 102 -23.79 2.70 22.81
C GLN A 102 -23.00 2.02 23.94
N LYS A 103 -23.65 1.16 24.73
CA LYS A 103 -22.98 0.34 25.75
C LYS A 103 -22.04 -0.67 25.12
N LEU A 104 -22.50 -1.37 24.07
CA LEU A 104 -21.70 -2.35 23.35
C LEU A 104 -20.48 -1.73 22.65
N PHE A 105 -20.62 -0.57 22.03
CA PHE A 105 -19.49 0.17 21.46
C PHE A 105 -18.41 0.57 22.46
N LYS A 106 -18.78 0.78 23.74
CA LYS A 106 -17.82 1.10 24.79
C LYS A 106 -17.17 -0.13 25.42
N ALA A 107 -17.89 -1.25 25.43
CA ALA A 107 -17.50 -2.45 26.19
C ALA A 107 -16.96 -3.58 25.33
N THR A 108 -17.11 -3.50 24.01
CA THR A 108 -16.70 -4.53 23.06
C THR A 108 -15.89 -3.95 21.90
N THR A 109 -15.33 -4.85 21.09
CA THR A 109 -14.58 -4.51 19.85
C THR A 109 -15.46 -4.12 18.66
N LEU A 110 -16.77 -3.94 18.87
CA LEU A 110 -17.68 -3.32 17.89
C LEU A 110 -17.29 -1.88 17.53
N GLN A 111 -16.56 -1.20 18.43
CA GLN A 111 -15.82 0.00 18.12
C GLN A 111 -14.36 -0.21 18.52
N ASP A 112 -13.46 0.02 17.59
CA ASP A 112 -12.02 -0.13 17.81
C ASP A 112 -11.23 1.01 17.15
N THR A 113 -9.97 1.14 17.50
CA THR A 113 -9.07 2.13 16.92
C THR A 113 -8.13 1.47 15.93
N ALA A 114 -8.31 1.78 14.65
CA ALA A 114 -7.37 1.39 13.61
C ALA A 114 -6.13 2.28 13.68
N SER A 115 -5.03 1.71 14.14
CA SER A 115 -3.74 2.40 14.20
C SER A 115 -3.09 2.45 12.83
N CYS A 116 -2.65 3.63 12.42
CA CYS A 116 -1.86 3.88 11.22
C CYS A 116 -0.41 4.12 11.62
N ASN A 117 0.51 3.44 10.95
CA ASN A 117 1.94 3.66 11.09
C ASN A 117 2.61 3.42 9.72
N PHE A 118 2.98 4.52 9.05
CA PHE A 118 3.60 4.48 7.72
C PHE A 118 5.12 4.31 7.86
N ASN A 119 5.51 3.11 8.23
CA ASN A 119 6.92 2.76 8.34
C ASN A 119 7.42 2.20 7.01
N VAL A 120 8.40 2.88 6.41
CA VAL A 120 8.97 2.55 5.10
C VAL A 120 10.48 2.48 5.16
N LEU A 121 11.09 1.74 4.23
CA LEU A 121 12.53 1.64 4.10
C LEU A 121 13.04 2.65 3.08
N ILE A 122 13.87 3.58 3.52
CA ILE A 122 14.58 4.55 2.67
C ILE A 122 16.07 4.29 2.78
N GLY A 123 16.70 3.89 1.67
CA GLY A 123 18.12 3.53 1.67
C GLY A 123 18.47 2.38 2.62
N GLY A 124 17.53 1.47 2.89
CA GLY A 124 17.70 0.35 3.82
C GLY A 124 17.40 0.69 5.29
N MET A 125 17.13 1.94 5.63
CA MET A 125 16.78 2.35 6.99
C MET A 125 15.28 2.58 7.15
N PRO A 126 14.63 2.06 8.22
CA PRO A 126 13.24 2.29 8.49
C PRO A 126 13.00 3.73 8.96
N ARG A 127 12.04 4.40 8.33
CA ARG A 127 11.57 5.74 8.71
C ARG A 127 10.06 5.78 8.74
N VAL A 128 9.50 6.50 9.69
CA VAL A 128 8.07 6.83 9.72
C VAL A 128 7.90 8.19 9.08
N MET A 129 7.06 8.26 8.06
CA MET A 129 6.93 9.45 7.21
C MET A 129 5.47 9.73 6.89
N GLY A 130 5.14 11.02 6.75
CA GLY A 130 3.85 11.46 6.24
C GLY A 130 3.69 11.16 4.74
N VAL A 131 2.47 11.24 4.25
CA VAL A 131 2.16 10.93 2.84
C VAL A 131 2.93 11.82 1.87
N ARG A 132 3.05 13.12 2.19
CA ARG A 132 3.79 14.07 1.36
C ARG A 132 5.27 13.69 1.27
N GLU A 133 5.91 13.42 2.39
CA GLU A 133 7.31 13.02 2.44
C GLU A 133 7.56 11.72 1.66
N LEU A 134 6.63 10.74 1.77
CA LEU A 134 6.67 9.50 1.01
C LEU A 134 6.64 9.74 -0.50
N LEU A 135 5.80 10.67 -0.96
CA LEU A 135 5.70 11.02 -2.36
C LEU A 135 6.95 11.75 -2.85
N ASP A 136 7.50 12.66 -2.05
CA ASP A 136 8.72 13.39 -2.37
C ASP A 136 9.92 12.43 -2.51
N GLU A 137 10.10 11.52 -1.56
CA GLU A 137 11.14 10.48 -1.62
C GLU A 137 10.95 9.54 -2.83
N TRP A 138 9.70 9.15 -3.12
CA TRP A 138 9.43 8.33 -4.30
C TRP A 138 9.77 9.07 -5.59
N CYS A 139 9.45 10.36 -5.70
CA CYS A 139 9.79 11.19 -6.86
C CYS A 139 11.31 11.31 -7.04
N ALA A 140 12.06 11.53 -5.95
CA ALA A 140 13.51 11.59 -5.98
C ALA A 140 14.11 10.27 -6.45
N TRP A 141 13.73 9.16 -5.85
CA TRP A 141 14.15 7.83 -6.26
C TRP A 141 13.80 7.50 -7.73
N ARG A 142 12.59 7.85 -8.15
CA ARG A 142 12.14 7.60 -9.53
C ARG A 142 12.93 8.42 -10.53
N THR A 143 13.21 9.67 -10.21
CA THR A 143 14.04 10.55 -11.05
C THR A 143 15.43 9.96 -11.26
N GLU A 144 16.09 9.52 -10.19
CA GLU A 144 17.41 8.89 -10.29
C GLU A 144 17.36 7.57 -11.07
N SER A 145 16.32 6.79 -10.92
CA SER A 145 16.13 5.55 -11.69
C SER A 145 15.97 5.81 -13.19
N VAL A 146 15.23 6.87 -13.55
CA VAL A 146 15.08 7.30 -14.96
C VAL A 146 16.40 7.81 -15.51
N LYS A 147 17.14 8.64 -14.77
CA LYS A 147 18.46 9.15 -15.18
C LYS A 147 19.42 7.98 -15.47
N ARG A 148 19.53 6.99 -14.57
CA ARG A 148 20.37 5.81 -14.77
C ARG A 148 20.00 5.02 -16.02
N ARG A 149 18.70 4.82 -16.26
CA ARG A 149 18.22 4.14 -17.47
C ARG A 149 18.58 4.91 -18.74
N VAL A 150 18.35 6.21 -18.76
CA VAL A 150 18.66 7.07 -19.89
C VAL A 150 20.16 7.08 -20.15
N TYR A 151 20.98 7.21 -19.10
CA TYR A 151 22.43 7.16 -19.20
C TYR A 151 22.94 5.85 -19.82
N PHE A 152 22.40 4.71 -19.39
CA PHE A 152 22.77 3.42 -19.96
C PHE A 152 22.45 3.33 -21.46
N VAL A 153 21.26 3.76 -21.86
CA VAL A 153 20.86 3.77 -23.29
C VAL A 153 21.71 4.72 -24.09
N LEU A 154 22.00 5.91 -23.54
CA LEU A 154 22.86 6.91 -24.19
C LEU A 154 24.24 6.37 -24.41
N LYS A 155 24.90 5.81 -23.38
CA LYS A 155 26.21 5.22 -23.47
C LYS A 155 26.27 4.13 -24.54
N LYS A 156 25.32 3.20 -24.53
CA LYS A 156 25.22 2.13 -25.54
C LYS A 156 25.14 2.68 -26.99
N ARG A 157 24.39 3.78 -27.17
CA ARG A 157 24.27 4.46 -28.47
C ARG A 157 25.59 5.19 -28.87
N GLN A 158 26.24 5.82 -27.90
CA GLN A 158 27.51 6.50 -28.10
C GLN A 158 28.59 5.50 -28.52
N ASP A 159 28.68 4.34 -27.85
CA ASP A 159 29.63 3.27 -28.19
C ASP A 159 29.39 2.78 -29.64
N LYS A 160 28.11 2.54 -30.00
CA LYS A 160 27.74 2.17 -31.36
C LYS A 160 28.09 3.27 -32.37
N LEU A 161 27.85 4.53 -32.05
CA LEU A 161 28.17 5.66 -32.89
C LEU A 161 29.70 5.78 -33.10
N HIS A 162 30.49 5.55 -32.04
CA HIS A 162 31.94 5.53 -32.11
C HIS A 162 32.46 4.47 -33.12
N LEU A 163 31.94 3.24 -33.01
CA LEU A 163 32.27 2.17 -33.97
C LEU A 163 31.89 2.54 -35.41
N LEU A 164 30.69 3.08 -35.62
CA LEU A 164 30.23 3.49 -36.96
C LEU A 164 31.09 4.63 -37.55
N LYS A 165 31.50 5.58 -36.70
CA LYS A 165 32.44 6.64 -37.14
C LYS A 165 33.80 6.09 -37.55
N GLY A 166 34.32 5.13 -36.80
CA GLY A 166 35.56 4.44 -37.16
C GLY A 166 35.45 3.69 -38.50
N LEU A 167 34.36 2.89 -38.66
CA LEU A 167 34.08 2.20 -39.92
C LEU A 167 33.94 3.17 -41.10
N LYS A 168 33.24 4.32 -40.88
CA LYS A 168 33.13 5.36 -41.92
C LYS A 168 34.52 5.88 -42.36
N LYS A 169 35.43 6.14 -41.42
CA LYS A 169 36.80 6.61 -41.74
C LYS A 169 37.54 5.59 -42.61
N ILE A 170 37.49 4.30 -42.23
CA ILE A 170 38.15 3.21 -42.98
C ILE A 170 37.52 3.05 -44.36
N LEU A 171 36.20 3.09 -44.51
CA LEU A 171 35.47 2.92 -45.77
C LEU A 171 35.73 4.07 -46.74
N LEU A 172 36.00 5.28 -46.25
CA LEU A 172 36.32 6.43 -47.12
C LEU A 172 37.71 6.35 -47.75
N ASP A 173 38.66 5.54 -47.16
CA ASP A 173 40.00 5.35 -47.67
C ASP A 173 40.42 3.87 -47.45
N ILE A 174 39.70 2.98 -48.14
CA ILE A 174 39.89 1.53 -48.03
C ILE A 174 41.29 1.12 -48.51
N ASP A 175 41.79 1.71 -49.59
CA ASP A 175 43.07 1.36 -50.14
C ASP A 175 44.22 1.64 -49.16
N LYS A 176 44.16 2.76 -48.46
CA LYS A 176 45.08 3.08 -47.37
C LYS A 176 45.02 2.06 -46.22
N ALA A 177 43.82 1.65 -45.82
CA ALA A 177 43.67 0.64 -44.77
C ALA A 177 44.25 -0.70 -45.18
N ILE A 178 44.00 -1.16 -46.42
CA ILE A 178 44.54 -2.41 -46.97
C ILE A 178 46.07 -2.35 -47.04
N LYS A 179 46.60 -1.21 -47.45
CA LYS A 179 48.05 -0.99 -47.53
C LYS A 179 48.73 -1.13 -46.17
N ILE A 180 48.23 -0.43 -45.16
CA ILE A 180 48.71 -0.50 -43.76
C ILE A 180 48.66 -1.96 -43.23
N ILE A 181 47.58 -2.68 -43.47
CA ILE A 181 47.43 -4.07 -43.00
C ILE A 181 48.44 -4.99 -43.69
N ARG A 182 48.67 -4.83 -45.00
CA ARG A 182 49.56 -5.67 -45.77
C ARG A 182 51.02 -5.39 -45.48
N GLU A 183 51.44 -4.16 -45.18
CA GLU A 183 52.77 -3.73 -44.86
C GLU A 183 53.19 -4.00 -43.41
N THR A 184 52.23 -4.36 -42.55
CA THR A 184 52.49 -4.68 -41.13
C THR A 184 52.81 -6.16 -40.98
N GLU A 185 54.03 -6.49 -40.55
CA GLU A 185 54.49 -7.87 -40.40
C GLU A 185 53.92 -8.60 -39.20
N ALA A 186 53.69 -7.90 -38.07
CA ALA A 186 53.14 -8.46 -36.83
C ALA A 186 51.69 -8.10 -36.65
N GLU A 187 50.84 -9.10 -36.36
CA GLU A 187 49.38 -8.92 -36.12
C GLU A 187 49.08 -7.95 -34.96
N ALA A 188 49.94 -7.95 -33.92
CA ALA A 188 49.81 -7.06 -32.78
C ALA A 188 49.97 -5.57 -33.11
N ASP A 189 50.71 -5.23 -34.18
CA ASP A 189 51.00 -3.86 -34.59
C ASP A 189 49.99 -3.31 -35.61
N VAL A 190 49.11 -4.14 -36.13
CA VAL A 190 48.06 -3.71 -37.10
C VAL A 190 47.16 -2.64 -36.55
N VAL A 191 46.65 -2.83 -35.32
CA VAL A 191 45.74 -1.87 -34.68
C VAL A 191 46.46 -0.54 -34.37
N PRO A 192 47.66 -0.52 -33.74
CA PRO A 192 48.44 0.71 -33.56
C PRO A 192 48.69 1.45 -34.86
N ASN A 193 49.12 0.75 -35.91
CA ASN A 193 49.46 1.35 -37.22
C ASN A 193 48.21 1.93 -37.92
N LEU A 194 47.04 1.26 -37.81
CA LEU A 194 45.78 1.82 -38.30
C LEU A 194 45.37 3.06 -37.51
N MET A 195 45.56 3.07 -36.18
CA MET A 195 45.27 4.25 -35.35
C MET A 195 46.14 5.44 -35.73
N ILE A 196 47.44 5.23 -36.01
CA ILE A 196 48.33 6.28 -36.46
C ILE A 196 47.94 6.77 -37.87
N GLY A 197 47.58 5.85 -38.74
CA GLY A 197 47.22 6.14 -40.12
C GLY A 197 45.93 6.91 -40.32
N PHE A 198 44.94 6.68 -39.45
CA PHE A 198 43.58 7.30 -39.55
C PHE A 198 43.28 8.36 -38.48
N GLY A 199 44.11 8.58 -37.50
CA GLY A 199 44.01 9.66 -36.49
C GLY A 199 42.99 9.38 -35.43
#